data_43a0e495de9ec76a4ceed84f81dc77fd
#
_entry.id   43a0e495de9ec76a4ceed84f81dc77fd
#
_cell.length_a   1.000
_cell.length_b   1.000
_cell.length_c   1.000
_cell.angle_alpha   90.00
_cell.angle_beta   90.00
_cell.angle_gamma   90.00
#
_symmetry.space_group_name_H-M   'P 1'
#
loop_
_entity.id
_entity.type
_entity.pdbx_description
1 polymer ?
#
loop_
_entity_poly.entity_id
_entity_poly.type
_entity_poly.pdbx_seq_one_letter_code
_entity_poly.pdbx_strand_id
1 'polypeptide(L)'
;MAEHRTPPAAPAIPPLRIGGYDLASRLIMGTGGITDLTALEGALVASGTTLTTVALRRWSADTRDGLVALLDRLGIDVLPNTAGCYTARDAVLTARLGREALETDLVKVEVIADERTLLPDVVETLEATERLAADGFTVLAYTSDDPAMALRLEQAGAAAVMPLGSPIGSGLGILNRAHLELIVSRASVPIVLDAGVGTASDVALAMEAGCDAVLAASAITRAAEPARIDRKSVV
;
A
#
# COMPACT_ATOMS: atom_id res chain seq x y z
N MET A 1 -21.38 7.36 46.67
CA MET A 1 -20.20 6.86 45.95
C MET A 1 -20.68 6.28 44.64
N ALA A 2 -20.45 6.95 43.53
CA ALA A 2 -20.83 6.45 42.21
C ALA A 2 -19.75 5.45 41.73
N GLU A 3 -20.14 4.19 41.51
CA GLU A 3 -19.27 3.18 40.93
C GLU A 3 -18.89 3.59 39.52
N HIS A 4 -17.61 3.83 39.31
CA HIS A 4 -17.03 4.09 38.00
C HIS A 4 -17.06 2.78 37.21
N ARG A 5 -18.12 2.55 36.44
CA ARG A 5 -18.17 1.41 35.49
C ARG A 5 -17.13 1.66 34.42
N THR A 6 -16.07 0.84 34.39
CA THR A 6 -15.13 0.78 33.27
C THR A 6 -15.94 0.41 32.02
N PRO A 7 -15.87 1.19 30.94
CA PRO A 7 -16.55 0.84 29.69
C PRO A 7 -16.02 -0.53 29.20
N PRO A 8 -16.87 -1.35 28.56
CA PRO A 8 -16.42 -2.60 27.97
C PRO A 8 -15.29 -2.32 26.97
N ALA A 9 -14.28 -3.17 26.97
CA ALA A 9 -13.21 -3.10 25.98
C ALA A 9 -13.81 -3.14 24.56
N ALA A 10 -13.37 -2.22 23.70
CA ALA A 10 -13.79 -2.25 22.29
C ALA A 10 -13.46 -3.63 21.69
N PRO A 11 -14.35 -4.18 20.84
CA PRO A 11 -14.06 -5.45 20.19
C PRO A 11 -12.74 -5.32 19.41
N ALA A 12 -11.87 -6.34 19.54
CA ALA A 12 -10.62 -6.37 18.82
C ALA A 12 -10.91 -6.37 17.31
N ILE A 13 -10.34 -5.42 16.56
CA ILE A 13 -10.45 -5.37 15.11
C ILE A 13 -9.71 -6.60 14.56
N PRO A 14 -10.35 -7.43 13.70
CA PRO A 14 -9.67 -8.58 13.13
C PRO A 14 -8.50 -8.13 12.25
N PRO A 15 -7.41 -8.93 12.18
CA PRO A 15 -6.28 -8.59 11.31
C PRO A 15 -6.73 -8.50 9.84
N LEU A 16 -6.07 -7.66 9.08
CA LEU A 16 -6.23 -7.60 7.64
C LEU A 16 -5.54 -8.82 7.02
N ARG A 17 -6.28 -9.59 6.24
CA ARG A 17 -5.72 -10.76 5.56
C ARG A 17 -5.54 -10.48 4.08
N ILE A 18 -4.29 -10.57 3.58
CA ILE A 18 -3.95 -10.46 2.16
C ILE A 18 -3.19 -11.73 1.75
N GLY A 19 -3.81 -12.56 0.93
CA GLY A 19 -3.25 -13.87 0.62
C GLY A 19 -3.02 -14.71 1.88
N GLY A 20 -1.78 -15.13 2.12
CA GLY A 20 -1.39 -15.87 3.33
C GLY A 20 -0.90 -15.01 4.50
N TYR A 21 -0.96 -13.68 4.39
CA TYR A 21 -0.41 -12.73 5.36
C TYR A 21 -1.50 -12.12 6.24
N ASP A 22 -1.32 -12.16 7.55
CA ASP A 22 -2.18 -11.51 8.53
C ASP A 22 -1.51 -10.23 9.03
N LEU A 23 -2.07 -9.08 8.68
CA LEU A 23 -1.54 -7.75 9.02
C LEU A 23 -2.33 -7.15 10.17
N ALA A 24 -1.65 -6.77 11.26
CA ALA A 24 -2.29 -6.18 12.42
C ALA A 24 -2.73 -4.73 12.17
N SER A 25 -2.07 -4.02 11.26
CA SER A 25 -2.37 -2.64 10.90
C SER A 25 -3.13 -2.57 9.57
N ARG A 26 -4.07 -1.64 9.48
CA ARG A 26 -4.77 -1.28 8.24
C ARG A 26 -4.11 -0.10 7.52
N LEU A 27 -3.03 0.42 8.07
CA LEU A 27 -2.19 1.40 7.42
C LEU A 27 -0.93 0.71 6.88
N ILE A 28 -0.75 0.74 5.56
CA ILE A 28 0.47 0.34 4.87
C ILE A 28 1.26 1.62 4.62
N MET A 29 2.52 1.66 5.05
CA MET A 29 3.32 2.85 4.87
C MET A 29 4.24 2.75 3.65
N GLY A 30 4.34 3.82 2.87
CA GLY A 30 5.32 3.92 1.79
C GLY A 30 6.61 4.60 2.26
N THR A 31 7.77 4.04 1.90
CA THR A 31 9.08 4.62 2.27
C THR A 31 9.62 5.60 1.24
N GLY A 32 8.92 5.82 0.13
CA GLY A 32 9.40 6.66 -0.96
C GLY A 32 9.59 8.13 -0.56
N GLY A 33 10.81 8.67 -0.79
CA GLY A 33 11.13 10.07 -0.55
C GLY A 33 11.73 10.40 0.81
N ILE A 34 11.82 9.46 1.74
CA ILE A 34 12.57 9.64 2.99
C ILE A 34 14.03 9.25 2.74
N THR A 35 14.95 10.16 3.06
CA THR A 35 16.39 9.95 2.98
C THR A 35 17.04 9.80 4.36
N ASP A 36 16.33 10.18 5.42
CA ASP A 36 16.78 10.07 6.81
C ASP A 36 16.13 8.85 7.48
N LEU A 37 16.96 7.83 7.77
CA LEU A 37 16.51 6.60 8.42
C LEU A 37 15.97 6.83 9.85
N THR A 38 16.45 7.85 10.56
CA THR A 38 15.95 8.17 11.90
C THR A 38 14.53 8.74 11.84
N ALA A 39 14.30 9.62 10.87
CA ALA A 39 12.95 10.15 10.63
C ALA A 39 11.99 9.05 10.15
N LEU A 40 12.47 8.13 9.30
CA LEU A 40 11.70 6.97 8.85
C LEU A 40 11.35 6.04 10.01
N GLU A 41 12.30 5.72 10.88
CA GLU A 41 12.06 4.89 12.07
C GLU A 41 10.98 5.52 12.97
N GLY A 42 11.09 6.81 13.24
CA GLY A 42 10.08 7.54 14.02
C GLY A 42 8.67 7.47 13.42
N ALA A 43 8.57 7.57 12.09
CA ALA A 43 7.31 7.43 11.36
C ALA A 43 6.77 6.00 11.41
N LEU A 44 7.60 4.99 11.13
CA LEU A 44 7.22 3.58 11.17
C LEU A 44 6.70 3.16 12.55
N VAL A 45 7.40 3.56 13.62
CA VAL A 45 6.97 3.28 15.00
C VAL A 45 5.67 4.01 15.34
N ALA A 46 5.54 5.29 14.94
CA ALA A 46 4.34 6.08 15.22
C ALA A 46 3.10 5.57 14.48
N SER A 47 3.27 5.05 13.26
CA SER A 47 2.18 4.50 12.44
C SER A 47 1.65 3.15 12.94
N GLY A 48 2.46 2.40 13.66
CA GLY A 48 2.13 1.02 14.00
C GLY A 48 1.94 0.11 12.78
N THR A 49 2.46 0.51 11.61
CA THR A 49 2.38 -0.31 10.40
C THR A 49 3.15 -1.62 10.57
N THR A 50 2.62 -2.69 10.02
CA THR A 50 3.28 -4.00 9.97
C THR A 50 3.74 -4.38 8.57
N LEU A 51 3.41 -3.55 7.57
CA LEU A 51 3.81 -3.74 6.18
C LEU A 51 4.21 -2.41 5.56
N THR A 52 5.36 -2.36 4.87
CA THR A 52 5.83 -1.14 4.20
C THR A 52 6.27 -1.40 2.77
N THR A 53 5.98 -0.46 1.85
CA THR A 53 6.43 -0.60 0.47
C THR A 53 7.87 -0.15 0.29
N VAL A 54 8.61 -0.88 -0.54
CA VAL A 54 9.98 -0.54 -0.91
C VAL A 54 10.15 -0.59 -2.43
N ALA A 55 10.56 0.55 -3.02
CA ALA A 55 10.76 0.68 -4.46
C ALA A 55 12.11 0.08 -4.88
N LEU A 56 12.09 -1.12 -5.47
CA LEU A 56 13.29 -1.90 -5.83
C LEU A 56 14.25 -1.13 -6.75
N ARG A 57 13.72 -0.37 -7.71
CA ARG A 57 14.53 0.38 -8.69
C ARG A 57 15.26 1.60 -8.11
N ARG A 58 14.92 2.00 -6.88
CA ARG A 58 15.52 3.15 -6.21
C ARG A 58 16.63 2.78 -5.22
N TRP A 59 16.95 1.49 -5.12
CA TRP A 59 17.96 1.02 -4.18
C TRP A 59 19.37 1.18 -4.73
N SER A 60 20.20 1.94 -4.01
CA SER A 60 21.66 1.74 -4.01
C SER A 60 22.02 0.66 -2.99
N ALA A 61 23.15 -0.01 -3.17
CA ALA A 61 23.60 -1.05 -2.25
C ALA A 61 23.69 -0.53 -0.79
N ASP A 62 24.20 0.68 -0.60
CA ASP A 62 24.38 1.28 0.72
C ASP A 62 23.04 1.62 1.41
N THR A 63 22.01 2.00 0.65
CA THR A 63 20.70 2.35 1.19
C THR A 63 19.90 1.11 1.58
N ARG A 64 20.08 0.02 0.82
CA ARG A 64 19.36 -1.25 1.02
C ARG A 64 19.66 -1.85 2.39
N ASP A 65 20.94 -1.99 2.73
CA ASP A 65 21.35 -2.70 3.94
C ASP A 65 20.87 -1.98 5.21
N GLY A 66 20.88 -0.65 5.21
CA GLY A 66 20.37 0.15 6.33
C GLY A 66 18.85 0.07 6.47
N LEU A 67 18.11 0.12 5.35
CA LEU A 67 16.63 0.05 5.36
C LEU A 67 16.13 -1.34 5.75
N VAL A 68 16.68 -2.40 5.16
CA VAL A 68 16.30 -3.79 5.49
C VAL A 68 16.58 -4.08 6.96
N ALA A 69 17.78 -3.74 7.45
CA ALA A 69 18.14 -3.93 8.87
C ALA A 69 17.19 -3.15 9.81
N LEU A 70 16.73 -1.95 9.41
CA LEU A 70 15.74 -1.19 10.18
C LEU A 70 14.40 -1.93 10.24
N LEU A 71 13.89 -2.39 9.10
CA LEU A 71 12.60 -3.07 9.01
C LEU A 71 12.61 -4.40 9.76
N ASP A 72 13.66 -5.20 9.63
CA ASP A 72 13.87 -6.45 10.38
C ASP A 72 13.86 -6.20 11.89
N ARG A 73 14.59 -5.17 12.35
CA ARG A 73 14.63 -4.81 13.77
C ARG A 73 13.28 -4.38 14.32
N LEU A 74 12.45 -3.76 13.49
CA LEU A 74 11.09 -3.33 13.88
C LEU A 74 10.03 -4.42 13.67
N GLY A 75 10.38 -5.55 13.07
CA GLY A 75 9.44 -6.62 12.74
C GLY A 75 8.38 -6.20 11.73
N ILE A 76 8.78 -5.37 10.74
CA ILE A 76 7.89 -4.85 9.69
C ILE A 76 8.17 -5.60 8.39
N ASP A 77 7.14 -6.22 7.82
CA ASP A 77 7.23 -6.92 6.55
C ASP A 77 7.47 -5.94 5.38
N VAL A 78 8.19 -6.43 4.37
CA VAL A 78 8.49 -5.66 3.17
C VAL A 78 7.54 -6.03 2.04
N LEU A 79 6.93 -5.02 1.42
CA LEU A 79 6.17 -5.12 0.19
C LEU A 79 6.99 -4.50 -0.95
N PRO A 80 7.78 -5.30 -1.69
CA PRO A 80 8.49 -4.80 -2.87
C PRO A 80 7.52 -4.23 -3.87
N ASN A 81 7.85 -3.09 -4.51
CA ASN A 81 7.02 -2.57 -5.57
C ASN A 81 7.79 -2.41 -6.89
N THR A 82 7.06 -2.48 -8.00
CA THR A 82 7.60 -2.37 -9.34
C THR A 82 7.55 -0.92 -9.89
N ALA A 83 7.49 0.05 -8.99
CA ALA A 83 7.44 1.47 -9.33
C ALA A 83 8.54 1.88 -10.33
N GLY A 84 8.14 2.64 -11.36
CA GLY A 84 9.02 3.05 -12.45
C GLY A 84 9.16 2.01 -13.57
N CYS A 85 8.34 0.95 -13.58
CA CYS A 85 8.16 0.10 -14.74
C CYS A 85 7.09 0.66 -15.68
N TYR A 86 7.33 0.53 -16.99
CA TYR A 86 6.43 1.00 -18.05
C TYR A 86 5.83 -0.15 -18.86
N THR A 87 6.25 -1.38 -18.58
CA THR A 87 5.75 -2.59 -19.25
C THR A 87 5.54 -3.73 -18.25
N ALA A 88 4.62 -4.63 -18.55
CA ALA A 88 4.40 -5.86 -17.79
C ALA A 88 5.69 -6.69 -17.68
N ARG A 89 6.45 -6.77 -18.77
CA ARG A 89 7.74 -7.49 -18.80
C ARG A 89 8.71 -6.96 -17.75
N ASP A 90 8.87 -5.64 -17.68
CA ASP A 90 9.80 -5.02 -16.72
C ASP A 90 9.30 -5.17 -15.29
N ALA A 91 7.97 -5.06 -15.07
CA ALA A 91 7.37 -5.29 -13.77
C ALA A 91 7.57 -6.72 -13.27
N VAL A 92 7.35 -7.73 -14.15
CA VAL A 92 7.58 -9.14 -13.82
C VAL A 92 9.05 -9.41 -13.50
N LEU A 93 9.98 -8.88 -14.30
CA LEU A 93 11.41 -9.02 -14.03
C LEU A 93 11.79 -8.38 -12.69
N THR A 94 11.32 -7.16 -12.44
CA THR A 94 11.58 -6.43 -11.20
C THR A 94 11.03 -7.19 -9.99
N ALA A 95 9.82 -7.73 -10.07
CA ALA A 95 9.21 -8.52 -9.01
C ALA A 95 10.01 -9.79 -8.70
N ARG A 96 10.45 -10.52 -9.70
CA ARG A 96 11.29 -11.73 -9.53
C ARG A 96 12.63 -11.41 -8.85
N LEU A 97 13.30 -10.32 -9.25
CA LEU A 97 14.50 -9.84 -8.57
C LEU A 97 14.22 -9.45 -7.11
N GLY A 98 13.05 -8.86 -6.86
CA GLY A 98 12.60 -8.51 -5.51
C GLY A 98 12.39 -9.73 -4.63
N ARG A 99 11.76 -10.79 -5.17
CA ARG A 99 11.58 -12.07 -4.47
C ARG A 99 12.91 -12.63 -3.98
N GLU A 100 13.90 -12.67 -4.86
CA GLU A 100 15.22 -13.19 -4.53
C GLU A 100 15.99 -12.32 -3.53
N ALA A 101 15.88 -10.99 -3.68
CA ALA A 101 16.62 -10.06 -2.85
C ALA A 101 16.05 -9.89 -1.44
N LEU A 102 14.74 -10.13 -1.26
CA LEU A 102 14.00 -9.87 -0.01
C LEU A 102 13.33 -11.11 0.57
N GLU A 103 13.50 -12.26 -0.08
CA GLU A 103 12.94 -13.56 0.35
C GLU A 103 11.42 -13.47 0.67
N THR A 104 10.66 -12.75 -0.20
CA THR A 104 9.21 -12.56 -0.02
C THR A 104 8.46 -12.79 -1.32
N ASP A 105 7.28 -13.44 -1.24
CA ASP A 105 6.36 -13.60 -2.36
C ASP A 105 5.38 -12.42 -2.51
N LEU A 106 5.41 -11.46 -1.58
CA LEU A 106 4.63 -10.24 -1.70
C LEU A 106 5.15 -9.36 -2.84
N VAL A 107 4.26 -8.74 -3.59
CA VAL A 107 4.61 -7.71 -4.55
C VAL A 107 3.47 -6.71 -4.76
N LYS A 108 3.78 -5.42 -4.71
CA LYS A 108 2.90 -4.38 -5.23
C LYS A 108 3.24 -4.16 -6.70
N VAL A 109 2.32 -4.52 -7.58
CA VAL A 109 2.47 -4.32 -9.02
C VAL A 109 2.04 -2.89 -9.36
N GLU A 110 2.97 -2.15 -9.93
CA GLU A 110 2.78 -0.77 -10.41
C GLU A 110 3.44 -0.66 -11.78
N VAL A 111 2.62 -0.50 -12.83
CA VAL A 111 3.07 -0.16 -14.19
C VAL A 111 2.45 1.18 -14.54
N ILE A 112 3.26 2.16 -14.89
CA ILE A 112 2.80 3.52 -15.15
C ILE A 112 2.72 3.81 -16.64
N ALA A 113 1.64 4.48 -17.06
CA ALA A 113 1.42 4.86 -18.45
C ALA A 113 2.19 6.13 -18.82
N ASP A 114 2.40 7.03 -17.85
CA ASP A 114 3.00 8.34 -18.06
C ASP A 114 3.79 8.81 -16.85
N GLU A 115 5.04 9.18 -17.07
CA GLU A 115 5.98 9.60 -16.02
C GLU A 115 5.56 10.91 -15.32
N ARG A 116 4.79 11.76 -15.98
CA ARG A 116 4.36 13.05 -15.43
C ARG A 116 3.18 12.92 -14.47
N THR A 117 2.28 12.00 -14.75
CA THR A 117 1.06 11.81 -13.97
C THR A 117 1.13 10.65 -13.01
N LEU A 118 2.04 9.67 -13.28
CA LEU A 118 2.15 8.40 -12.56
C LEU A 118 0.83 7.60 -12.53
N LEU A 119 -0.04 7.85 -13.51
CA LEU A 119 -1.26 7.08 -13.67
C LEU A 119 -0.92 5.66 -14.13
N PRO A 120 -1.67 4.66 -13.67
CA PRO A 120 -1.41 3.26 -14.03
C PRO A 120 -1.71 2.99 -15.50
N ASP A 121 -0.84 2.22 -16.16
CA ASP A 121 -1.19 1.51 -17.37
C ASP A 121 -1.97 0.25 -16.98
N VAL A 122 -3.28 0.34 -17.11
CA VAL A 122 -4.18 -0.72 -16.63
C VAL A 122 -4.06 -2.02 -17.44
N VAL A 123 -3.65 -1.94 -18.70
CA VAL A 123 -3.47 -3.11 -19.57
C VAL A 123 -2.20 -3.85 -19.18
N GLU A 124 -1.09 -3.13 -19.07
CA GLU A 124 0.19 -3.67 -18.66
C GLU A 124 0.15 -4.18 -17.21
N THR A 125 -0.57 -3.47 -16.32
CA THR A 125 -0.78 -3.93 -14.92
C THR A 125 -1.57 -5.23 -14.88
N LEU A 126 -2.60 -5.38 -15.71
CA LEU A 126 -3.40 -6.61 -15.78
C LEU A 126 -2.53 -7.80 -16.25
N GLU A 127 -1.77 -7.63 -17.32
CA GLU A 127 -0.84 -8.65 -17.81
C GLU A 127 0.22 -9.02 -16.77
N ALA A 128 0.82 -8.03 -16.11
CA ALA A 128 1.82 -8.29 -15.07
C ALA A 128 1.21 -9.06 -13.89
N THR A 129 -0.02 -8.69 -13.48
CA THR A 129 -0.74 -9.36 -12.38
C THR A 129 -1.01 -10.83 -12.70
N GLU A 130 -1.53 -11.13 -13.89
CA GLU A 130 -1.81 -12.50 -14.33
C GLU A 130 -0.54 -13.37 -14.31
N ARG A 131 0.55 -12.85 -14.86
CA ARG A 131 1.84 -13.55 -14.91
C ARG A 131 2.43 -13.79 -13.53
N LEU A 132 2.40 -12.79 -12.65
CA LEU A 132 2.97 -12.91 -11.32
C LEU A 132 2.12 -13.79 -10.40
N ALA A 133 0.79 -13.73 -10.51
CA ALA A 133 -0.10 -14.64 -9.79
C ALA A 133 0.15 -16.10 -10.22
N ALA A 134 0.31 -16.36 -11.53
CA ALA A 134 0.68 -17.69 -12.04
C ALA A 134 2.06 -18.17 -11.56
N ASP A 135 2.99 -17.24 -11.31
CA ASP A 135 4.32 -17.51 -10.74
C ASP A 135 4.30 -17.70 -9.21
N GLY A 136 3.12 -17.65 -8.57
CA GLY A 136 2.93 -17.87 -7.14
C GLY A 136 3.20 -16.65 -6.27
N PHE A 137 3.20 -15.43 -6.83
CA PHE A 137 3.27 -14.21 -6.02
C PHE A 137 1.93 -13.89 -5.36
N THR A 138 1.99 -13.28 -4.19
CA THR A 138 0.87 -12.59 -3.56
C THR A 138 0.85 -11.14 -4.10
N VAL A 139 0.00 -10.92 -5.11
CA VAL A 139 -0.01 -9.67 -5.88
C VAL A 139 -0.98 -8.66 -5.28
N LEU A 140 -0.49 -7.46 -4.96
CA LEU A 140 -1.29 -6.27 -4.68
C LEU A 140 -1.21 -5.35 -5.90
N ALA A 141 -2.32 -5.17 -6.62
CA ALA A 141 -2.33 -4.53 -7.95
C ALA A 141 -2.78 -3.07 -7.87
N TYR A 142 -1.85 -2.12 -8.11
CA TYR A 142 -2.17 -0.69 -8.24
C TYR A 142 -2.93 -0.41 -9.53
N THR A 143 -4.05 0.32 -9.44
CA THR A 143 -4.91 0.59 -10.60
C THR A 143 -5.62 1.94 -10.50
N SER A 144 -6.32 2.29 -11.59
CA SER A 144 -7.26 3.42 -11.59
C SER A 144 -8.48 3.15 -10.71
N ASP A 145 -9.33 4.16 -10.57
CA ASP A 145 -10.63 4.06 -9.88
C ASP A 145 -11.75 3.45 -10.75
N ASP A 146 -11.40 2.69 -11.80
CA ASP A 146 -12.36 2.00 -12.66
C ASP A 146 -12.84 0.68 -12.03
N PRO A 147 -14.14 0.55 -11.67
CA PRO A 147 -14.68 -0.67 -11.07
C PRO A 147 -14.62 -1.90 -11.98
N ALA A 148 -14.62 -1.72 -13.30
CA ALA A 148 -14.51 -2.84 -14.23
C ALA A 148 -13.07 -3.38 -14.26
N MET A 149 -12.08 -2.49 -14.17
CA MET A 149 -10.67 -2.88 -14.12
C MET A 149 -10.33 -3.54 -12.78
N ALA A 150 -10.84 -3.02 -11.67
CA ALA A 150 -10.67 -3.63 -10.35
C ALA A 150 -11.14 -5.11 -10.34
N LEU A 151 -12.31 -5.38 -10.91
CA LEU A 151 -12.83 -6.75 -11.05
C LEU A 151 -11.95 -7.64 -11.94
N ARG A 152 -11.39 -7.09 -13.03
CA ARG A 152 -10.49 -7.86 -13.90
C ARG A 152 -9.19 -8.22 -13.22
N LEU A 153 -8.63 -7.32 -12.41
CA LEU A 153 -7.42 -7.60 -11.64
C LEU A 153 -7.64 -8.69 -10.59
N GLU A 154 -8.78 -8.69 -9.91
CA GLU A 154 -9.18 -9.79 -9.03
C GLU A 154 -9.25 -11.11 -9.79
N GLN A 155 -9.91 -11.13 -10.96
CA GLN A 155 -10.02 -12.33 -11.81
C GLN A 155 -8.66 -12.80 -12.36
N ALA A 156 -7.71 -11.89 -12.53
CA ALA A 156 -6.33 -12.20 -12.91
C ALA A 156 -5.48 -12.76 -11.76
N GLY A 157 -6.04 -12.86 -10.55
CA GLY A 157 -5.39 -13.46 -9.39
C GLY A 157 -4.74 -12.46 -8.45
N ALA A 158 -5.10 -11.18 -8.50
CA ALA A 158 -4.67 -10.24 -7.47
C ALA A 158 -5.18 -10.67 -6.09
N ALA A 159 -4.30 -10.71 -5.09
CA ALA A 159 -4.63 -10.99 -3.70
C ALA A 159 -5.21 -9.77 -2.98
N ALA A 160 -4.97 -8.58 -3.50
CA ALA A 160 -5.62 -7.32 -3.14
C ALA A 160 -5.63 -6.37 -4.34
N VAL A 161 -6.65 -5.53 -4.47
CA VAL A 161 -6.70 -4.48 -5.48
C VAL A 161 -6.49 -3.12 -4.82
N MET A 162 -5.66 -2.29 -5.45
CA MET A 162 -5.22 -1.02 -4.90
C MET A 162 -5.65 0.16 -5.81
N PRO A 163 -6.95 0.55 -5.78
CA PRO A 163 -7.41 1.69 -6.56
C PRO A 163 -6.82 3.00 -6.04
N LEU A 164 -6.50 3.93 -6.94
CA LEU A 164 -6.12 5.29 -6.58
C LEU A 164 -7.33 6.11 -6.12
N GLY A 165 -7.13 6.99 -5.14
CA GLY A 165 -8.07 8.07 -4.82
C GLY A 165 -7.89 9.27 -5.76
N SER A 166 -6.61 9.59 -6.04
CA SER A 166 -6.16 10.60 -7.00
C SER A 166 -4.69 10.30 -7.37
N PRO A 167 -4.11 10.96 -8.40
CA PRO A 167 -2.75 10.67 -8.85
C PRO A 167 -1.71 10.68 -7.73
N ILE A 168 -0.71 9.80 -7.83
CA ILE A 168 0.38 9.67 -6.87
C ILE A 168 1.00 11.03 -6.55
N GLY A 169 1.11 11.37 -5.29
CA GLY A 169 1.75 12.60 -4.81
C GLY A 169 0.90 13.86 -4.93
N SER A 170 -0.33 13.78 -5.45
CA SER A 170 -1.24 14.93 -5.60
C SER A 170 -1.81 15.42 -4.26
N GLY A 171 -2.05 14.53 -3.31
CA GLY A 171 -2.67 14.86 -2.02
C GLY A 171 -4.11 15.37 -2.14
N LEU A 172 -4.80 15.05 -3.26
CA LEU A 172 -6.16 15.53 -3.54
C LEU A 172 -7.26 14.68 -2.89
N GLY A 173 -6.88 13.62 -2.16
CA GLY A 173 -7.83 12.71 -1.53
C GLY A 173 -8.56 11.81 -2.53
N ILE A 174 -9.80 11.47 -2.23
CA ILE A 174 -10.66 10.58 -3.02
C ILE A 174 -11.51 11.45 -3.96
N LEU A 175 -11.19 11.46 -5.25
CA LEU A 175 -11.91 12.26 -6.24
C LEU A 175 -13.25 11.64 -6.67
N ASN A 176 -13.34 10.32 -6.65
CA ASN A 176 -14.54 9.59 -7.07
C ASN A 176 -14.95 8.54 -6.04
N ARG A 177 -15.59 9.02 -4.98
CA ARG A 177 -16.06 8.16 -3.88
C ARG A 177 -17.06 7.11 -4.36
N ALA A 178 -17.93 7.44 -5.31
CA ALA A 178 -18.93 6.49 -5.81
C ALA A 178 -18.30 5.29 -6.52
N HIS A 179 -17.20 5.49 -7.28
CA HIS A 179 -16.45 4.40 -7.88
C HIS A 179 -15.76 3.54 -6.83
N LEU A 180 -15.15 4.17 -5.82
CA LEU A 180 -14.50 3.45 -4.73
C LEU A 180 -15.49 2.55 -3.97
N GLU A 181 -16.67 3.09 -3.60
CA GLU A 181 -17.75 2.33 -2.95
C GLU A 181 -18.24 1.19 -3.85
N LEU A 182 -18.33 1.42 -5.16
CA LEU A 182 -18.70 0.38 -6.11
C LEU A 182 -17.66 -0.73 -6.21
N ILE A 183 -16.37 -0.38 -6.22
CA ILE A 183 -15.26 -1.34 -6.19
C ILE A 183 -15.38 -2.20 -4.92
N VAL A 184 -15.45 -1.56 -3.76
CA VAL A 184 -15.56 -2.24 -2.45
C VAL A 184 -16.77 -3.18 -2.39
N SER A 185 -17.94 -2.71 -2.84
CA SER A 185 -19.18 -3.52 -2.77
C SER A 185 -19.17 -4.77 -3.66
N ARG A 186 -18.27 -4.86 -4.63
CA ARG A 186 -18.19 -5.94 -5.62
C ARG A 186 -16.98 -6.84 -5.44
N ALA A 187 -15.99 -6.40 -4.68
CA ALA A 187 -14.75 -7.13 -4.46
C ALA A 187 -14.94 -8.35 -3.55
N SER A 188 -14.24 -9.42 -3.85
CA SER A 188 -14.06 -10.58 -2.98
C SER A 188 -12.64 -10.70 -2.41
N VAL A 189 -11.76 -9.76 -2.79
CA VAL A 189 -10.42 -9.58 -2.22
C VAL A 189 -10.34 -8.22 -1.51
N PRO A 190 -9.40 -8.04 -0.58
CA PRO A 190 -9.20 -6.77 0.09
C PRO A 190 -8.98 -5.60 -0.87
N ILE A 191 -9.61 -4.46 -0.56
CA ILE A 191 -9.43 -3.19 -1.27
C ILE A 191 -8.59 -2.27 -0.41
N VAL A 192 -7.45 -1.86 -0.93
CA VAL A 192 -6.51 -0.96 -0.27
C VAL A 192 -6.48 0.36 -1.04
N LEU A 193 -6.97 1.44 -0.48
CA LEU A 193 -6.84 2.75 -1.14
C LEU A 193 -5.35 3.09 -1.27
N ASP A 194 -4.91 3.33 -2.51
CA ASP A 194 -3.52 3.71 -2.81
C ASP A 194 -3.50 5.04 -3.54
N ALA A 195 -2.52 5.85 -3.24
CA ALA A 195 -2.31 7.17 -3.84
C ALA A 195 -3.38 8.23 -3.55
N GLY A 196 -2.95 9.48 -3.61
CA GLY A 196 -3.82 10.64 -3.44
C GLY A 196 -4.09 11.06 -2.00
N VAL A 197 -3.79 10.24 -1.02
CA VAL A 197 -3.96 10.58 0.40
C VAL A 197 -3.07 11.78 0.75
N GLY A 198 -3.71 12.85 1.22
CA GLY A 198 -3.03 14.09 1.65
C GLY A 198 -3.17 14.35 3.14
N THR A 199 -4.23 13.85 3.77
CA THR A 199 -4.59 14.12 5.17
C THR A 199 -5.08 12.86 5.88
N ALA A 200 -5.10 12.89 7.22
CA ALA A 200 -5.73 11.83 8.00
C ALA A 200 -7.24 11.68 7.72
N SER A 201 -7.91 12.77 7.32
CA SER A 201 -9.32 12.72 6.93
C SER A 201 -9.55 11.88 5.68
N ASP A 202 -8.61 11.86 4.74
CA ASP A 202 -8.71 11.03 3.54
C ASP A 202 -8.61 9.54 3.90
N VAL A 203 -7.77 9.20 4.90
CA VAL A 203 -7.70 7.82 5.45
C VAL A 203 -9.04 7.42 6.06
N ALA A 204 -9.62 8.28 6.91
CA ALA A 204 -10.91 8.02 7.54
C ALA A 204 -12.02 7.86 6.48
N LEU A 205 -12.06 8.72 5.46
CA LEU A 205 -13.02 8.63 4.36
C LEU A 205 -12.87 7.33 3.54
N ALA A 206 -11.64 6.84 3.33
CA ALA A 206 -11.41 5.56 2.67
C ALA A 206 -11.98 4.39 3.49
N MET A 207 -11.72 4.38 4.80
CA MET A 207 -12.25 3.37 5.71
C MET A 207 -13.77 3.42 5.80
N GLU A 208 -14.37 4.63 5.86
CA GLU A 208 -15.83 4.83 5.82
C GLU A 208 -16.46 4.37 4.48
N ALA A 209 -15.73 4.51 3.36
CA ALA A 209 -16.14 3.98 2.07
C ALA A 209 -16.06 2.44 1.99
N GLY A 210 -15.51 1.80 3.03
CA GLY A 210 -15.42 0.35 3.18
C GLY A 210 -14.11 -0.26 2.68
N CYS A 211 -13.08 0.53 2.41
CA CYS A 211 -11.74 -0.02 2.13
C CYS A 211 -11.23 -0.83 3.34
N ASP A 212 -10.51 -1.91 3.06
CA ASP A 212 -9.92 -2.77 4.09
C ASP A 212 -8.66 -2.17 4.70
N ALA A 213 -7.93 -1.36 3.92
CA ALA A 213 -6.72 -0.66 4.34
C ALA A 213 -6.44 0.57 3.47
N VAL A 214 -5.45 1.34 3.87
CA VAL A 214 -4.95 2.51 3.13
C VAL A 214 -3.43 2.44 3.03
N LEU A 215 -2.88 2.74 1.86
CA LEU A 215 -1.46 2.99 1.69
C LEU A 215 -1.22 4.51 1.70
N ALA A 216 -0.40 4.97 2.63
CA ALA A 216 0.01 6.36 2.72
C ALA A 216 1.54 6.48 2.59
N ALA A 217 1.99 7.34 1.69
CA ALA A 217 3.41 7.59 1.46
C ALA A 217 3.72 9.09 1.55
N SER A 218 3.47 9.86 0.49
CA SER A 218 3.87 11.28 0.39
C SER A 218 3.25 12.18 1.46
N ALA A 219 2.06 11.88 1.93
CA ALA A 219 1.43 12.62 3.04
C ALA A 219 2.27 12.54 4.33
N ILE A 220 2.93 11.39 4.55
CA ILE A 220 3.78 11.14 5.71
C ILE A 220 5.21 11.60 5.42
N THR A 221 5.80 11.12 4.32
CA THR A 221 7.23 11.30 4.02
C THR A 221 7.61 12.75 3.69
N ARG A 222 6.66 13.57 3.24
CA ARG A 222 6.86 15.01 2.96
C ARG A 222 6.39 15.93 4.07
N ALA A 223 5.83 15.39 5.14
CA ALA A 223 5.40 16.19 6.28
C ALA A 223 6.60 16.78 7.02
N ALA A 224 6.43 17.99 7.59
CA ALA A 224 7.45 18.62 8.44
C ALA A 224 7.74 17.78 9.71
N GLU A 225 6.72 17.04 10.18
CA GLU A 225 6.81 16.11 11.31
C GLU A 225 6.14 14.78 10.93
N PRO A 226 6.82 13.88 10.21
CA PRO A 226 6.24 12.63 9.70
C PRO A 226 5.53 11.79 10.77
N ALA A 227 6.16 11.57 11.92
CA ALA A 227 5.59 10.81 13.03
C ALA A 227 4.29 11.40 13.61
N ARG A 228 4.05 12.69 13.45
CA ARG A 228 2.82 13.36 13.90
C ARG A 228 1.65 13.14 12.94
N ILE A 229 1.90 13.13 11.66
CA ILE A 229 0.89 12.84 10.63
C ILE A 229 0.49 11.37 10.72
N ASP A 230 1.44 10.48 10.79
CA ASP A 230 1.23 9.04 10.92
C ASP A 230 0.30 8.68 12.09
N ARG A 231 0.63 9.18 13.28
CA ARG A 231 -0.17 8.93 14.49
C ARG A 231 -1.64 9.37 14.35
N LYS A 232 -1.93 10.37 13.52
CA LYS A 232 -3.30 10.84 13.25
C LYS A 232 -4.03 9.97 12.23
N SER A 233 -3.29 9.21 11.41
CA SER A 233 -3.83 8.33 10.39
C SER A 233 -4.12 6.92 10.91
N VAL A 234 -3.61 6.58 12.10
CA VAL A 234 -3.94 5.32 12.79
C VAL A 234 -5.30 5.49 13.46
N VAL A 235 -6.31 4.80 12.96
CA VAL A 235 -7.69 4.81 13.45
C VAL A 235 -8.03 3.41 13.99
#